data_eb72bb3b65394dad8aa0aefa45939d2c
#
_entry.id   eb72bb3b65394dad8aa0aefa45939d2c
#
_cell.length_a   1.000
_cell.length_b   1.000
_cell.length_c   1.000
_cell.angle_alpha   90.00
_cell.angle_beta   90.00
_cell.angle_gamma   90.00
#
_symmetry.space_group_name_H-M   'P 1'
#
loop_
_entity.id
_entity.type
_entity.pdbx_description
1 polymer ?
#
loop_
_entity_poly.entity_id
_entity_poly.type
_entity_poly.pdbx_seq_one_letter_code
_entity_poly.pdbx_strand_id
1 'polypeptide(L)'
;MFFNRKNTNLFFKFTLLFLFLFLLKIIPFNTGFEDSIDYLNNISFTISSHFKLNKDNKLKFKSSSSCLNDTLNKYKSHLNFINSHNKAIKAKNDFIKLSDEEISSYSMLSYNEKISLLNNTNYSLEDRIHIFLGSDLENFSLVYYNISTKEKVSINENKEFKPASTYKLGLNALIYNLSLNGKLNLNDTITFENCDYEDGTGLLCSKSSIGTYTIQELLDLSIIYSDNIASNMLTRYLGGRDEVKKELYSLLNINYPYSKSTITADIEYRILMYIYDNKNLPEFNHLIEVLTKTEFHDRLDKYIPQEIVAHKIGSNESYIHDVGIIFSDSPYILVIYTNGIAYPDEKIAQISKAIYNNYN
;
A
#
# COMPACT_ATOMS: atom_id res chain seq x y z
N MET A 1 35.95 -39.60 33.46
CA MET A 1 34.69 -39.91 32.78
C MET A 1 34.77 -39.39 31.34
N PHE A 2 35.06 -40.24 30.37
CA PHE A 2 35.17 -39.85 28.96
C PHE A 2 33.76 -39.75 28.35
N PHE A 3 33.29 -38.55 28.09
CA PHE A 3 32.07 -38.34 27.31
C PHE A 3 32.38 -38.62 25.83
N ASN A 4 31.76 -39.62 25.28
CA ASN A 4 31.95 -40.11 23.93
C ASN A 4 31.40 -39.08 22.92
N ARG A 5 32.20 -38.68 21.92
CA ARG A 5 31.94 -37.68 20.88
C ARG A 5 30.59 -37.88 20.11
N LYS A 6 30.08 -39.13 20.09
CA LYS A 6 28.77 -39.44 19.49
C LYS A 6 27.59 -38.93 20.33
N ASN A 7 27.72 -38.89 21.65
CA ASN A 7 26.61 -38.46 22.54
C ASN A 7 26.45 -36.97 22.62
N THR A 8 27.53 -36.17 22.48
CA THR A 8 27.43 -34.71 22.44
C THR A 8 26.75 -34.19 21.16
N ASN A 9 27.01 -34.81 20.01
CA ASN A 9 26.33 -34.47 18.77
C ASN A 9 24.83 -34.86 18.77
N LEU A 10 24.48 -35.95 19.45
CA LEU A 10 23.10 -36.40 19.59
C LEU A 10 22.33 -35.47 20.55
N PHE A 11 22.93 -35.12 21.70
CA PHE A 11 22.34 -34.20 22.67
C PHE A 11 22.13 -32.83 22.06
N PHE A 12 23.09 -32.33 21.27
CA PHE A 12 22.97 -31.02 20.57
C PHE A 12 21.86 -31.07 19.51
N LYS A 13 21.72 -32.14 18.73
CA LYS A 13 20.62 -32.30 17.77
C LYS A 13 19.27 -32.43 18.46
N PHE A 14 19.19 -33.08 19.62
CA PHE A 14 17.96 -33.15 20.42
C PHE A 14 17.59 -31.77 21.02
N THR A 15 18.56 -31.02 21.50
CA THR A 15 18.30 -29.65 22.04
C THR A 15 17.84 -28.69 20.95
N LEU A 16 18.43 -28.76 19.74
CA LEU A 16 17.99 -27.96 18.57
C LEU A 16 16.59 -28.38 18.11
N LEU A 17 16.31 -29.70 18.08
CA LEU A 17 14.99 -30.21 17.70
C LEU A 17 13.92 -29.82 18.74
N PHE A 18 14.27 -29.84 20.04
CA PHE A 18 13.37 -29.42 21.10
C PHE A 18 13.09 -27.91 21.08
N LEU A 19 14.12 -27.10 20.78
CA LEU A 19 13.98 -25.67 20.56
C LEU A 19 13.12 -25.38 19.32
N PHE A 20 13.32 -26.12 18.24
CA PHE A 20 12.54 -26.05 17.00
C PHE A 20 11.06 -26.43 17.23
N LEU A 21 10.80 -27.52 17.94
CA LEU A 21 9.45 -27.95 18.29
C LEU A 21 8.76 -27.01 19.29
N PHE A 22 9.53 -26.38 20.18
CA PHE A 22 9.04 -25.37 21.09
C PHE A 22 8.67 -24.07 20.35
N LEU A 23 9.49 -23.66 19.37
CA LEU A 23 9.21 -22.51 18.51
C LEU A 23 7.99 -22.75 17.61
N LEU A 24 7.80 -23.98 17.08
CA LEU A 24 6.61 -24.35 16.32
C LEU A 24 5.31 -24.30 17.14
N LYS A 25 5.37 -24.49 18.46
CA LYS A 25 4.20 -24.34 19.35
C LYS A 25 3.85 -22.88 19.68
N ILE A 26 4.79 -21.97 19.45
CA ILE A 26 4.64 -20.51 19.76
C ILE A 26 4.25 -19.73 18.52
N ILE A 27 4.47 -20.26 17.31
CA ILE A 27 4.10 -19.61 16.05
C ILE A 27 2.62 -19.91 15.77
N PRO A 28 1.72 -18.95 15.82
CA PRO A 28 0.33 -19.18 15.40
C PRO A 28 0.30 -19.50 13.90
N PHE A 29 -0.50 -20.47 13.51
CA PHE A 29 -0.66 -21.01 12.15
C PHE A 29 -1.11 -19.99 11.07
N ASN A 30 -1.24 -18.71 11.43
CA ASN A 30 -1.75 -17.62 10.57
C ASN A 30 -0.71 -16.59 10.12
N THR A 31 0.57 -16.77 10.47
CA THR A 31 1.63 -15.95 9.84
C THR A 31 2.11 -16.66 8.57
N GLY A 32 2.29 -15.91 7.48
CA GLY A 32 2.72 -16.48 6.20
C GLY A 32 3.96 -17.36 6.37
N PHE A 33 3.95 -18.53 5.75
CA PHE A 33 4.99 -19.57 5.90
C PHE A 33 6.41 -19.07 5.56
N GLU A 34 6.51 -18.09 4.64
CA GLU A 34 7.78 -17.48 4.23
C GLU A 34 8.40 -16.59 5.31
N ASP A 35 7.63 -15.73 5.98
CA ASP A 35 8.14 -14.88 7.07
C ASP A 35 8.67 -15.71 8.25
N SER A 36 8.05 -16.87 8.49
CA SER A 36 8.48 -17.81 9.53
C SER A 36 9.81 -18.49 9.19
N ILE A 37 10.06 -18.77 7.91
CA ILE A 37 11.31 -19.41 7.43
C ILE A 37 12.46 -18.40 7.49
N ASP A 38 12.28 -17.16 7.05
CA ASP A 38 13.30 -16.13 7.10
C ASP A 38 13.69 -15.78 8.54
N TYR A 39 12.74 -15.76 9.46
CA TYR A 39 12.99 -15.58 10.87
C TYR A 39 13.80 -16.74 11.47
N LEU A 40 13.45 -18.00 11.13
CA LEU A 40 14.20 -19.19 11.58
C LEU A 40 15.60 -19.25 10.98
N ASN A 41 15.78 -18.84 9.72
CA ASN A 41 17.08 -18.75 9.07
C ASN A 41 17.98 -17.71 9.73
N ASN A 42 17.44 -16.54 10.11
CA ASN A 42 18.17 -15.50 10.83
C ASN A 42 18.59 -15.94 12.24
N ILE A 43 17.75 -16.68 12.98
CA ILE A 43 18.10 -17.26 14.27
C ILE A 43 19.19 -18.33 14.10
N SER A 44 19.06 -19.20 13.11
CA SER A 44 20.05 -20.26 12.81
C SER A 44 21.41 -19.66 12.45
N PHE A 45 21.44 -18.61 11.63
CA PHE A 45 22.65 -17.89 11.26
C PHE A 45 23.30 -17.21 12.48
N THR A 46 22.50 -16.58 13.34
CA THR A 46 22.97 -15.90 14.55
C THR A 46 23.55 -16.92 15.55
N ILE A 47 22.91 -18.06 15.74
CA ILE A 47 23.41 -19.15 16.58
C ILE A 47 24.71 -19.74 16.00
N SER A 48 24.76 -19.97 14.69
CA SER A 48 25.96 -20.52 14.02
C SER A 48 27.15 -19.58 14.06
N SER A 49 26.93 -18.27 14.02
CA SER A 49 28.00 -17.25 14.11
C SER A 49 28.63 -17.15 15.51
N HIS A 50 27.92 -17.57 16.56
CA HIS A 50 28.41 -17.58 17.94
C HIS A 50 29.15 -18.85 18.33
N PHE A 51 29.11 -19.91 17.49
CA PHE A 51 29.79 -21.17 17.71
C PHE A 51 30.94 -21.34 16.70
N LYS A 52 32.12 -20.77 16.97
CA LYS A 52 33.34 -21.09 16.25
C LYS A 52 34.14 -22.20 17.00
N LEU A 53 34.39 -23.29 16.32
CA LEU A 53 35.34 -24.31 16.76
C LEU A 53 36.78 -23.82 16.55
N ASN A 54 37.58 -23.80 17.60
CA ASN A 54 39.02 -23.51 17.51
C ASN A 54 39.77 -24.78 17.08
N LYS A 55 40.99 -24.63 16.50
CA LYS A 55 41.83 -25.72 15.97
C LYS A 55 42.07 -26.87 16.96
N ASP A 56 41.87 -26.63 18.27
CA ASP A 56 42.08 -27.62 19.33
C ASP A 56 40.79 -28.29 19.84
N ASN A 57 39.71 -28.21 19.08
CA ASN A 57 38.43 -28.85 19.40
C ASN A 57 37.81 -28.52 20.78
N LYS A 58 38.14 -27.40 21.39
CA LYS A 58 37.49 -26.91 22.60
C LYS A 58 36.49 -25.82 22.26
N LEU A 59 35.21 -26.03 22.66
CA LEU A 59 34.17 -24.98 22.60
C LEU A 59 34.55 -23.81 23.52
N LYS A 60 34.94 -22.68 22.96
CA LYS A 60 35.05 -21.43 23.70
C LYS A 60 33.78 -20.59 23.49
N PHE A 61 33.05 -20.35 24.56
CA PHE A 61 32.01 -19.36 24.60
C PHE A 61 32.65 -17.96 24.49
N LYS A 62 32.36 -17.24 23.40
CA LYS A 62 32.55 -15.80 23.37
C LYS A 62 31.26 -15.17 23.91
N SER A 63 31.18 -15.04 25.23
CA SER A 63 30.10 -14.28 25.84
C SER A 63 30.43 -12.79 25.77
N SER A 64 29.88 -12.08 24.79
CA SER A 64 29.51 -10.70 25.07
C SER A 64 28.05 -10.74 25.52
N SER A 65 27.81 -10.47 26.77
CA SER A 65 26.48 -10.40 27.40
C SER A 65 25.56 -9.39 26.67
N SER A 66 26.14 -8.44 25.95
CA SER A 66 25.44 -7.45 25.14
C SER A 66 24.71 -8.07 23.93
N CYS A 67 25.35 -8.93 23.16
CA CYS A 67 24.73 -9.52 21.95
C CYS A 67 23.56 -10.48 22.28
N LEU A 68 23.66 -11.22 23.39
CA LEU A 68 22.57 -12.06 23.88
C LEU A 68 21.39 -11.22 24.39
N ASN A 69 21.67 -10.11 25.07
CA ASN A 69 20.65 -9.17 25.53
C ASN A 69 19.96 -8.46 24.37
N ASP A 70 20.70 -8.07 23.32
CA ASP A 70 20.13 -7.43 22.12
C ASP A 70 19.22 -8.40 21.37
N THR A 71 19.62 -9.66 21.24
CA THR A 71 18.79 -10.71 20.61
C THR A 71 17.54 -11.00 21.45
N LEU A 72 17.68 -11.04 22.79
CA LEU A 72 16.56 -11.24 23.71
C LEU A 72 15.58 -10.06 23.69
N ASN A 73 16.08 -8.84 23.57
CA ASN A 73 15.27 -7.63 23.49
C ASN A 73 14.52 -7.53 22.16
N LYS A 74 15.16 -7.89 21.05
CA LYS A 74 14.47 -8.03 19.73
C LYS A 74 13.38 -9.10 19.79
N TYR A 75 13.63 -10.22 20.42
CA TYR A 75 12.63 -11.26 20.61
C TYR A 75 11.46 -10.80 21.48
N LYS A 76 11.71 -10.08 22.59
CA LYS A 76 10.66 -9.52 23.44
C LYS A 76 9.83 -8.46 22.72
N SER A 77 10.46 -7.60 21.91
CA SER A 77 9.73 -6.61 21.10
C SER A 77 8.84 -7.28 20.05
N HIS A 78 9.32 -8.35 19.42
CA HIS A 78 8.55 -9.13 18.46
C HIS A 78 7.38 -9.89 19.11
N LEU A 79 7.59 -10.47 20.29
CA LEU A 79 6.50 -11.08 21.09
C LEU A 79 5.45 -10.05 21.53
N ASN A 80 5.87 -8.85 21.91
CA ASN A 80 4.96 -7.78 22.26
C ASN A 80 4.15 -7.31 21.04
N PHE A 81 4.79 -7.24 19.88
CA PHE A 81 4.12 -6.96 18.61
C PHE A 81 3.07 -8.05 18.28
N ILE A 82 3.44 -9.33 18.34
CA ILE A 82 2.50 -10.46 18.11
C ILE A 82 1.35 -10.42 19.11
N ASN A 83 1.62 -10.14 20.39
CA ASN A 83 0.59 -10.09 21.42
C ASN A 83 -0.34 -8.88 21.26
N SER A 84 0.19 -7.72 20.86
CA SER A 84 -0.63 -6.55 20.53
C SER A 84 -1.48 -6.81 19.29
N HIS A 85 -0.92 -7.47 18.28
CA HIS A 85 -1.60 -7.87 17.05
C HIS A 85 -2.73 -8.89 17.33
N ASN A 86 -2.43 -9.93 18.11
CA ASN A 86 -3.43 -10.92 18.52
C ASN A 86 -4.53 -10.29 19.42
N LYS A 87 -4.19 -9.29 20.24
CA LYS A 87 -5.15 -8.53 21.02
C LYS A 87 -6.03 -7.66 20.13
N ALA A 88 -5.45 -7.03 19.09
CA ALA A 88 -6.19 -6.27 18.08
C ALA A 88 -7.12 -7.17 17.26
N ILE A 89 -6.64 -8.37 16.82
CA ILE A 89 -7.47 -9.36 16.10
C ILE A 89 -8.63 -9.85 17.01
N LYS A 90 -8.37 -10.06 18.30
CA LYS A 90 -9.40 -10.49 19.25
C LYS A 90 -10.42 -9.39 19.55
N ALA A 91 -9.96 -8.14 19.70
CA ALA A 91 -10.82 -6.97 19.82
C ALA A 91 -11.69 -6.75 18.57
N LYS A 92 -11.21 -7.17 17.40
CA LYS A 92 -11.87 -7.06 16.11
C LYS A 92 -13.11 -7.95 15.96
N ASN A 93 -13.14 -9.09 16.65
CA ASN A 93 -14.30 -9.98 16.66
C ASN A 93 -15.43 -9.48 17.58
N ASP A 94 -15.20 -8.40 18.34
CA ASP A 94 -16.14 -7.81 19.30
C ASP A 94 -16.80 -6.52 18.78
N PHE A 95 -16.61 -6.15 17.49
CA PHE A 95 -17.35 -5.02 16.92
C PHE A 95 -18.86 -5.30 16.90
N ILE A 96 -19.64 -4.31 17.31
CA ILE A 96 -21.08 -4.32 17.10
C ILE A 96 -21.31 -4.21 15.59
N LYS A 97 -21.84 -5.27 14.99
CA LYS A 97 -22.28 -5.25 13.60
C LYS A 97 -23.72 -4.76 13.56
N LEU A 98 -23.94 -3.69 12.83
CA LEU A 98 -25.27 -3.09 12.68
C LEU A 98 -26.07 -3.79 11.58
N SER A 99 -27.37 -3.88 11.76
CA SER A 99 -28.29 -4.26 10.69
C SER A 99 -28.54 -3.09 9.73
N ASP A 100 -28.98 -3.38 8.50
CA ASP A 100 -29.34 -2.35 7.53
C ASP A 100 -30.42 -1.38 8.07
N GLU A 101 -31.34 -1.88 8.89
CA GLU A 101 -32.38 -1.09 9.55
C GLU A 101 -31.77 -0.11 10.57
N GLU A 102 -30.80 -0.57 11.37
CA GLU A 102 -30.08 0.30 12.32
C GLU A 102 -29.27 1.35 11.58
N ILE A 103 -28.52 0.99 10.54
CA ILE A 103 -27.78 1.93 9.70
C ILE A 103 -28.74 2.99 9.10
N SER A 104 -29.89 2.56 8.59
CA SER A 104 -30.91 3.45 8.04
C SER A 104 -31.46 4.45 9.07
N SER A 105 -31.56 4.04 10.35
CA SER A 105 -32.00 4.92 11.42
C SER A 105 -31.12 6.14 11.65
N TYR A 106 -29.83 6.04 11.30
CA TYR A 106 -28.86 7.15 11.39
C TYR A 106 -28.96 8.17 10.24
N SER A 107 -29.88 7.96 9.29
CA SER A 107 -30.08 8.89 8.14
C SER A 107 -30.42 10.31 8.57
N MET A 108 -31.13 10.48 9.71
CA MET A 108 -31.56 11.77 10.24
C MET A 108 -30.48 12.52 11.02
N LEU A 109 -29.30 11.93 11.24
CA LEU A 109 -28.21 12.58 11.97
C LEU A 109 -27.64 13.77 11.18
N SER A 110 -27.26 14.81 11.91
CA SER A 110 -26.49 15.92 11.39
C SER A 110 -25.11 15.48 10.92
N TYR A 111 -24.49 16.27 10.07
CA TYR A 111 -23.14 15.98 9.56
C TYR A 111 -22.11 15.79 10.67
N ASN A 112 -22.15 16.63 11.73
CA ASN A 112 -21.22 16.52 12.86
C ASN A 112 -21.43 15.24 13.68
N GLU A 113 -22.68 14.79 13.86
CA GLU A 113 -22.97 13.51 14.53
C GLU A 113 -22.47 12.34 13.70
N LYS A 114 -22.60 12.39 12.36
CA LYS A 114 -22.06 11.37 11.46
C LYS A 114 -20.51 11.33 11.50
N ILE A 115 -19.84 12.49 11.59
CA ILE A 115 -18.37 12.54 11.81
C ILE A 115 -18.01 11.92 13.16
N SER A 116 -18.78 12.18 14.21
CA SER A 116 -18.54 11.59 15.52
C SER A 116 -18.63 10.06 15.46
N LEU A 117 -19.62 9.52 14.76
CA LEU A 117 -19.78 8.09 14.55
C LEU A 117 -18.69 7.49 13.65
N LEU A 118 -18.25 8.21 12.62
CA LEU A 118 -17.14 7.78 11.76
C LEU A 118 -15.86 7.53 12.58
N ASN A 119 -15.65 8.27 13.66
CA ASN A 119 -14.52 8.12 14.57
C ASN A 119 -14.79 7.15 15.75
N ASN A 120 -15.97 6.54 15.84
CA ASN A 120 -16.32 5.64 16.95
C ASN A 120 -15.89 4.20 16.67
N THR A 121 -14.83 3.75 17.31
CA THR A 121 -14.24 2.42 17.11
C THR A 121 -15.04 1.24 17.67
N ASN A 122 -16.19 1.48 18.29
CA ASN A 122 -17.08 0.39 18.73
C ASN A 122 -17.79 -0.29 17.55
N TYR A 123 -17.88 0.39 16.41
CA TYR A 123 -18.47 -0.13 15.17
C TYR A 123 -17.38 -0.51 14.15
N SER A 124 -17.69 -1.42 13.25
CA SER A 124 -16.79 -1.78 12.16
C SER A 124 -16.48 -0.57 11.27
N LEU A 125 -15.33 -0.55 10.60
CA LEU A 125 -15.01 0.54 9.66
C LEU A 125 -16.05 0.64 8.54
N GLU A 126 -16.54 -0.50 8.05
CA GLU A 126 -17.57 -0.59 7.04
C GLU A 126 -18.87 0.10 7.49
N ASP A 127 -19.40 -0.27 8.67
CA ASP A 127 -20.64 0.32 9.23
C ASP A 127 -20.49 1.83 9.44
N ARG A 128 -19.35 2.29 9.96
CA ARG A 128 -19.08 3.71 10.18
C ARG A 128 -19.10 4.51 8.88
N ILE A 129 -18.50 3.97 7.81
CA ILE A 129 -18.52 4.58 6.50
C ILE A 129 -19.93 4.58 5.91
N HIS A 130 -20.69 3.48 6.06
CA HIS A 130 -22.08 3.39 5.62
C HIS A 130 -22.96 4.48 6.28
N ILE A 131 -22.85 4.63 7.60
CA ILE A 131 -23.57 5.69 8.34
C ILE A 131 -23.15 7.09 7.85
N PHE A 132 -21.85 7.30 7.69
CA PHE A 132 -21.31 8.61 7.29
C PHE A 132 -21.79 9.03 5.91
N LEU A 133 -21.76 8.13 4.95
CA LEU A 133 -22.14 8.38 3.57
C LEU A 133 -23.65 8.42 3.35
N GLY A 134 -24.40 7.53 4.03
CA GLY A 134 -25.85 7.40 3.82
C GLY A 134 -26.19 7.14 2.34
N SER A 135 -27.04 7.97 1.73
CA SER A 135 -27.44 7.83 0.33
C SER A 135 -26.31 7.97 -0.69
N ASP A 136 -25.18 8.61 -0.32
CA ASP A 136 -24.03 8.74 -1.22
C ASP A 136 -23.26 7.43 -1.41
N LEU A 137 -23.52 6.43 -0.54
CA LEU A 137 -22.87 5.12 -0.59
C LEU A 137 -23.01 4.43 -1.96
N GLU A 138 -24.15 4.62 -2.61
CA GLU A 138 -24.39 4.06 -3.94
C GLU A 138 -23.40 4.61 -4.98
N ASN A 139 -22.95 5.85 -4.83
CA ASN A 139 -22.03 6.54 -5.74
C ASN A 139 -20.60 6.63 -5.22
N PHE A 140 -20.24 5.70 -4.34
CA PHE A 140 -18.96 5.63 -3.65
C PHE A 140 -18.36 4.23 -3.78
N SER A 141 -17.04 4.15 -3.84
CA SER A 141 -16.29 2.90 -3.75
C SER A 141 -15.03 3.11 -2.92
N LEU A 142 -14.68 2.10 -2.11
CA LEU A 142 -13.49 2.14 -1.28
C LEU A 142 -12.81 0.77 -1.23
N VAL A 143 -11.48 0.79 -1.25
CA VAL A 143 -10.64 -0.30 -0.76
C VAL A 143 -9.65 0.27 0.26
N TYR A 144 -9.74 -0.21 1.49
CA TYR A 144 -8.72 -0.07 2.52
C TYR A 144 -8.00 -1.41 2.66
N TYR A 145 -6.68 -1.40 2.65
CA TYR A 145 -5.87 -2.58 2.87
C TYR A 145 -4.67 -2.27 3.76
N ASN A 146 -4.66 -2.80 4.97
CA ASN A 146 -3.52 -2.70 5.86
C ASN A 146 -2.46 -3.72 5.45
N ILE A 147 -1.28 -3.24 5.08
CA ILE A 147 -0.21 -4.08 4.52
C ILE A 147 0.41 -4.97 5.61
N SER A 148 0.48 -4.49 6.85
CA SER A 148 1.05 -5.25 7.96
C SER A 148 0.11 -6.35 8.47
N THR A 149 -1.18 -6.02 8.64
CA THR A 149 -2.18 -6.94 9.22
C THR A 149 -2.90 -7.79 8.18
N LYS A 150 -2.77 -7.43 6.88
CA LYS A 150 -3.51 -8.02 5.74
C LYS A 150 -5.02 -7.81 5.84
N GLU A 151 -5.45 -6.88 6.68
CA GLU A 151 -6.85 -6.52 6.78
C GLU A 151 -7.32 -5.79 5.53
N LYS A 152 -8.43 -6.24 4.94
CA LYS A 152 -9.09 -5.57 3.82
C LYS A 152 -10.51 -5.19 4.20
N VAL A 153 -10.88 -3.93 3.97
CA VAL A 153 -12.27 -3.46 3.99
C VAL A 153 -12.60 -2.94 2.60
N SER A 154 -13.68 -3.41 2.03
CA SER A 154 -14.09 -3.09 0.66
C SER A 154 -15.54 -2.68 0.61
N ILE A 155 -15.83 -1.56 -0.07
CA ILE A 155 -17.18 -1.06 -0.33
C ILE A 155 -17.29 -0.84 -1.84
N ASN A 156 -18.24 -1.51 -2.49
CA ASN A 156 -18.47 -1.39 -3.94
C ASN A 156 -17.19 -1.52 -4.79
N GLU A 157 -16.23 -2.34 -4.39
CA GLU A 157 -14.88 -2.40 -4.96
C GLU A 157 -14.83 -2.73 -6.45
N ASN A 158 -15.87 -3.39 -6.96
CA ASN A 158 -16.00 -3.76 -8.36
C ASN A 158 -16.90 -2.80 -9.17
N LYS A 159 -17.42 -1.73 -8.55
CA LYS A 159 -18.17 -0.69 -9.24
C LYS A 159 -17.26 0.10 -10.18
N GLU A 160 -17.77 0.35 -11.39
CA GLU A 160 -17.03 1.04 -12.44
C GLU A 160 -17.12 2.56 -12.31
N PHE A 161 -15.97 3.22 -12.41
CA PHE A 161 -15.82 4.68 -12.42
C PHE A 161 -14.95 5.13 -13.59
N LYS A 162 -15.14 6.35 -14.08
CA LYS A 162 -14.14 6.98 -14.95
C LYS A 162 -12.91 7.31 -14.08
N PRO A 163 -11.70 6.90 -14.42
CA PRO A 163 -10.54 7.05 -13.53
C PRO A 163 -10.11 8.49 -13.33
N ALA A 164 -10.51 9.42 -14.21
CA ALA A 164 -9.91 10.75 -14.25
C ALA A 164 -8.36 10.63 -14.22
N SER A 165 -7.65 11.50 -13.50
CA SER A 165 -6.19 11.48 -13.47
C SER A 165 -5.56 10.34 -12.63
N THR A 166 -6.34 9.46 -11.98
CA THR A 166 -5.73 8.31 -11.28
C THR A 166 -5.09 7.32 -12.26
N TYR A 167 -5.54 7.27 -13.54
CA TYR A 167 -4.93 6.41 -14.57
C TYR A 167 -3.42 6.66 -14.74
N LYS A 168 -2.93 7.84 -14.37
CA LYS A 168 -1.52 8.23 -14.46
C LYS A 168 -0.63 7.39 -13.53
N LEU A 169 -1.18 6.82 -12.45
CA LEU A 169 -0.47 5.85 -11.61
C LEU A 169 -0.09 4.59 -12.39
N GLY A 170 -1.07 3.97 -13.03
CA GLY A 170 -0.84 2.78 -13.83
C GLY A 170 0.10 3.04 -15.03
N LEU A 171 -0.02 4.21 -15.67
CA LEU A 171 0.88 4.64 -16.74
C LEU A 171 2.33 4.72 -16.25
N ASN A 172 2.56 5.39 -15.12
CA ASN A 172 3.90 5.53 -14.54
C ASN A 172 4.46 4.17 -14.10
N ALA A 173 3.67 3.36 -13.40
CA ALA A 173 4.08 2.03 -12.96
C ALA A 173 4.49 1.13 -14.14
N LEU A 174 3.75 1.18 -15.25
CA LEU A 174 4.09 0.45 -16.47
C LEU A 174 5.42 0.92 -17.07
N ILE A 175 5.62 2.24 -17.22
CA ILE A 175 6.84 2.79 -17.82
C ILE A 175 8.06 2.44 -16.97
N TYR A 176 7.99 2.57 -15.66
CA TYR A 176 9.08 2.15 -14.77
C TYR A 176 9.37 0.65 -14.87
N ASN A 177 8.32 -0.18 -14.94
CA ASN A 177 8.52 -1.61 -15.18
C ASN A 177 9.18 -1.91 -16.53
N LEU A 178 8.82 -1.19 -17.60
CA LEU A 178 9.45 -1.33 -18.91
C LEU A 178 10.93 -0.90 -18.88
N SER A 179 11.25 0.18 -18.15
CA SER A 179 12.62 0.64 -17.94
C SER A 179 13.47 -0.41 -17.20
N LEU A 180 12.99 -0.94 -16.09
CA LEU A 180 13.66 -2.00 -15.32
C LEU A 180 13.95 -3.24 -16.15
N ASN A 181 13.09 -3.56 -17.12
CA ASN A 181 13.26 -4.69 -18.03
C ASN A 181 14.10 -4.33 -19.30
N GLY A 182 14.70 -3.13 -19.35
CA GLY A 182 15.53 -2.69 -20.46
C GLY A 182 14.79 -2.48 -21.79
N LYS A 183 13.46 -2.33 -21.74
CA LYS A 183 12.62 -2.12 -22.93
C LYS A 183 12.53 -0.65 -23.35
N LEU A 184 12.85 0.27 -22.47
CA LEU A 184 12.98 1.71 -22.73
C LEU A 184 14.03 2.32 -21.79
N ASN A 185 14.51 3.53 -22.14
CA ASN A 185 15.44 4.30 -21.31
C ASN A 185 14.74 5.59 -20.87
N LEU A 186 14.72 5.87 -19.57
CA LEU A 186 14.06 7.07 -19.00
C LEU A 186 14.69 8.39 -19.47
N ASN A 187 15.94 8.35 -19.99
CA ASN A 187 16.61 9.49 -20.63
C ASN A 187 16.25 9.68 -22.11
N ASP A 188 15.51 8.72 -22.72
CA ASP A 188 15.00 8.92 -24.08
C ASP A 188 14.01 10.10 -24.08
N THR A 189 13.96 10.81 -25.20
CA THR A 189 13.20 12.04 -25.30
C THR A 189 11.97 11.89 -26.20
N ILE A 190 10.89 12.57 -25.81
CA ILE A 190 9.65 12.67 -26.57
C ILE A 190 9.43 14.15 -26.93
N THR A 191 9.21 14.42 -28.22
CA THR A 191 8.85 15.75 -28.71
C THR A 191 7.33 15.88 -28.69
N PHE A 192 6.83 17.01 -28.21
CA PHE A 192 5.43 17.36 -28.25
C PHE A 192 4.87 17.37 -29.67
N GLU A 193 3.70 16.81 -29.85
CA GLU A 193 2.89 16.90 -31.07
C GLU A 193 1.51 17.54 -30.74
N ASN A 194 0.86 18.17 -31.71
CA ASN A 194 -0.41 18.85 -31.49
C ASN A 194 -1.52 17.91 -30.97
N CYS A 195 -1.44 16.62 -31.28
CA CYS A 195 -2.38 15.62 -30.75
C CYS A 195 -2.22 15.34 -29.26
N ASP A 196 -1.10 15.74 -28.65
CA ASP A 196 -0.87 15.61 -27.20
C ASP A 196 -1.57 16.71 -26.40
N TYR A 197 -1.98 17.80 -27.08
CA TYR A 197 -2.55 18.95 -26.40
C TYR A 197 -3.87 18.59 -25.72
N GLU A 198 -3.95 18.85 -24.44
CA GLU A 198 -5.16 18.77 -23.64
C GLU A 198 -5.13 19.88 -22.59
N ASP A 199 -6.15 20.71 -22.58
CA ASP A 199 -6.30 21.76 -21.57
C ASP A 199 -6.63 21.18 -20.19
N GLY A 200 -6.48 21.98 -19.13
CA GLY A 200 -6.83 21.62 -17.77
C GLY A 200 -5.61 21.67 -16.84
N THR A 201 -5.27 20.52 -16.19
CA THR A 201 -4.18 20.49 -15.20
C THR A 201 -2.80 20.31 -15.83
N GLY A 202 -1.79 20.93 -15.20
CA GLY A 202 -0.39 20.78 -15.57
C GLY A 202 0.34 22.07 -15.86
N LEU A 203 1.65 21.99 -15.95
CA LEU A 203 2.52 23.13 -16.27
C LEU A 203 2.67 23.34 -17.77
N LEU A 204 2.56 22.28 -18.59
CA LEU A 204 2.85 22.35 -20.01
C LEU A 204 1.81 23.15 -20.77
N CYS A 205 0.54 23.11 -20.36
CA CYS A 205 -0.52 23.87 -21.02
C CYS A 205 -0.36 25.42 -20.90
N SER A 206 0.41 25.89 -19.91
CA SER A 206 0.69 27.32 -19.72
C SER A 206 1.89 27.83 -20.51
N LYS A 207 2.66 26.95 -21.15
CA LYS A 207 3.85 27.31 -21.90
C LYS A 207 3.49 27.85 -23.29
N SER A 208 4.17 28.94 -23.72
CA SER A 208 4.03 29.49 -25.06
C SER A 208 4.52 28.55 -26.17
N SER A 209 5.42 27.63 -25.86
CA SER A 209 5.92 26.57 -26.73
C SER A 209 6.27 25.35 -25.88
N ILE A 210 5.72 24.21 -26.28
CA ILE A 210 6.02 22.89 -25.67
C ILE A 210 7.07 22.25 -26.55
N GLY A 211 8.18 21.82 -25.95
CA GLY A 211 9.34 21.30 -26.70
C GLY A 211 9.49 19.79 -26.57
N THR A 212 10.72 19.38 -26.32
CA THR A 212 11.14 18.00 -26.14
C THR A 212 11.50 17.78 -24.66
N TYR A 213 11.08 16.66 -24.09
CA TYR A 213 11.29 16.30 -22.70
C TYR A 213 11.78 14.84 -22.62
N THR A 214 12.57 14.53 -21.62
CA THR A 214 12.87 13.13 -21.30
C THR A 214 11.63 12.40 -20.77
N ILE A 215 11.60 11.08 -20.89
CA ILE A 215 10.52 10.26 -20.32
C ILE A 215 10.42 10.49 -18.82
N GLN A 216 11.56 10.59 -18.10
CA GLN A 216 11.56 10.87 -16.67
C GLN A 216 10.90 12.22 -16.31
N GLU A 217 11.25 13.30 -17.04
CA GLU A 217 10.61 14.61 -16.81
C GLU A 217 9.09 14.56 -17.00
N LEU A 218 8.63 13.85 -18.04
CA LEU A 218 7.19 13.70 -18.30
C LEU A 218 6.49 12.86 -17.22
N LEU A 219 7.14 11.81 -16.70
CA LEU A 219 6.63 11.02 -15.58
C LEU A 219 6.42 11.89 -14.34
N ASP A 220 7.42 12.68 -13.96
CA ASP A 220 7.37 13.57 -12.80
C ASP A 220 6.27 14.64 -12.96
N LEU A 221 6.18 15.29 -14.12
CA LEU A 221 5.13 16.26 -14.44
C LEU A 221 3.73 15.64 -14.35
N SER A 222 3.58 14.41 -14.85
CA SER A 222 2.30 13.69 -14.87
C SER A 222 1.76 13.38 -13.47
N ILE A 223 2.65 13.22 -12.48
CA ILE A 223 2.29 12.90 -11.09
C ILE A 223 2.18 14.18 -10.26
N ILE A 224 3.24 15.00 -10.18
CA ILE A 224 3.32 16.16 -9.28
C ILE A 224 2.23 17.18 -9.63
N TYR A 225 2.14 17.56 -10.90
CA TYR A 225 1.20 18.58 -11.41
C TYR A 225 -0.04 17.98 -12.06
N SER A 226 -0.16 16.67 -12.05
CA SER A 226 -1.22 15.99 -12.81
C SER A 226 -1.27 16.43 -14.29
N ASP A 227 -0.11 16.68 -14.93
CA ASP A 227 -0.02 17.29 -16.25
C ASP A 227 -0.63 16.38 -17.33
N ASN A 228 -1.66 16.89 -18.02
CA ASN A 228 -2.38 16.15 -19.04
C ASN A 228 -1.53 15.95 -20.29
N ILE A 229 -0.81 16.99 -20.72
CA ILE A 229 0.03 16.93 -21.93
C ILE A 229 1.18 15.96 -21.73
N ALA A 230 1.88 16.02 -20.58
CA ALA A 230 2.92 15.06 -20.27
C ALA A 230 2.41 13.62 -20.33
N SER A 231 1.23 13.37 -19.76
CA SER A 231 0.60 12.04 -19.76
C SER A 231 0.19 11.60 -21.17
N ASN A 232 -0.27 12.51 -22.02
CA ASN A 232 -0.65 12.20 -23.40
C ASN A 232 0.58 11.90 -24.25
N MET A 233 1.70 12.65 -24.10
CA MET A 233 2.99 12.37 -24.75
C MET A 233 3.48 10.97 -24.39
N LEU A 234 3.48 10.59 -23.11
CA LEU A 234 3.84 9.26 -22.63
C LEU A 234 2.92 8.17 -23.19
N THR A 235 1.61 8.43 -23.17
CA THR A 235 0.60 7.48 -23.68
C THR A 235 0.74 7.27 -25.18
N ARG A 236 0.99 8.32 -25.96
CA ARG A 236 1.27 8.24 -27.41
C ARG A 236 2.54 7.44 -27.66
N TYR A 237 3.60 7.70 -26.90
CA TYR A 237 4.88 6.98 -27.03
C TYR A 237 4.71 5.45 -26.85
N LEU A 238 3.80 5.02 -25.97
CA LEU A 238 3.48 3.61 -25.75
C LEU A 238 2.43 3.04 -26.73
N GLY A 239 2.00 3.79 -27.74
CA GLY A 239 1.02 3.30 -28.73
C GLY A 239 -0.44 3.57 -28.40
N GLY A 240 -0.75 4.37 -27.38
CA GLY A 240 -2.10 4.80 -27.04
C GLY A 240 -2.68 4.14 -25.78
N ARG A 241 -3.84 4.65 -25.35
CA ARG A 241 -4.47 4.24 -24.08
C ARG A 241 -4.80 2.76 -23.98
N ASP A 242 -5.25 2.16 -25.06
CA ASP A 242 -5.65 0.75 -25.08
C ASP A 242 -4.43 -0.17 -24.95
N GLU A 243 -3.30 0.18 -25.59
CA GLU A 243 -2.08 -0.59 -25.49
C GLU A 243 -1.45 -0.46 -24.08
N VAL A 244 -1.45 0.75 -23.50
CA VAL A 244 -1.03 0.97 -22.09
C VAL A 244 -1.84 0.09 -21.14
N LYS A 245 -3.17 0.06 -21.26
CA LYS A 245 -4.01 -0.77 -20.40
C LYS A 245 -3.78 -2.25 -20.62
N LYS A 246 -3.67 -2.68 -21.87
CA LYS A 246 -3.43 -4.08 -22.23
C LYS A 246 -2.13 -4.59 -21.62
N GLU A 247 -1.05 -3.82 -21.75
CA GLU A 247 0.24 -4.19 -21.16
C GLU A 247 0.20 -4.16 -19.62
N LEU A 248 -0.39 -3.12 -19.02
CA LEU A 248 -0.54 -3.00 -17.57
C LEU A 248 -1.38 -4.14 -16.99
N TYR A 249 -2.51 -4.45 -17.61
CA TYR A 249 -3.40 -5.51 -17.12
C TYR A 249 -2.78 -6.91 -17.31
N SER A 250 -2.01 -7.10 -18.37
CA SER A 250 -1.22 -8.32 -18.54
C SER A 250 -0.16 -8.45 -17.47
N LEU A 251 0.58 -7.37 -17.16
CA LEU A 251 1.61 -7.32 -16.11
C LEU A 251 1.02 -7.70 -14.73
N LEU A 252 -0.17 -7.22 -14.43
CA LEU A 252 -0.82 -7.40 -13.13
C LEU A 252 -1.78 -8.59 -13.07
N ASN A 253 -1.89 -9.41 -14.13
CA ASN A 253 -2.87 -10.49 -14.27
C ASN A 253 -4.31 -10.02 -13.99
N ILE A 254 -4.69 -8.85 -14.53
CA ILE A 254 -6.01 -8.27 -14.40
C ILE A 254 -6.89 -8.77 -15.56
N ASN A 255 -7.98 -9.47 -15.23
CA ASN A 255 -8.98 -9.88 -16.20
C ASN A 255 -10.11 -8.83 -16.30
N TYR A 256 -9.81 -7.73 -16.99
CA TYR A 256 -10.78 -6.66 -17.23
C TYR A 256 -10.61 -6.13 -18.67
N PRO A 257 -11.69 -5.78 -19.39
CA PRO A 257 -11.57 -5.31 -20.77
C PRO A 257 -10.76 -4.00 -20.87
N TYR A 258 -9.61 -4.06 -21.52
CA TYR A 258 -8.74 -2.88 -21.69
C TYR A 258 -9.37 -1.77 -22.55
N SER A 259 -10.32 -2.10 -23.43
CA SER A 259 -11.06 -1.14 -24.25
C SER A 259 -12.09 -0.31 -23.47
N LYS A 260 -12.44 -0.69 -22.22
CA LYS A 260 -13.32 0.12 -21.37
C LYS A 260 -12.61 1.39 -20.91
N SER A 261 -13.33 2.51 -20.90
CA SER A 261 -12.86 3.79 -20.35
C SER A 261 -12.98 3.88 -18.81
N THR A 262 -13.40 2.81 -18.15
CA THR A 262 -13.63 2.72 -16.71
C THR A 262 -12.57 1.90 -16.00
N ILE A 263 -12.53 2.03 -14.68
CA ILE A 263 -11.70 1.28 -13.75
C ILE A 263 -12.54 0.94 -12.50
N THR A 264 -12.07 0.01 -11.68
CA THR A 264 -12.66 -0.29 -10.36
C THR A 264 -11.65 -0.01 -9.25
N ALA A 265 -12.14 0.16 -8.01
CA ALA A 265 -11.24 0.37 -6.87
C ALA A 265 -10.34 -0.86 -6.60
N ASP A 266 -10.81 -2.08 -6.92
CA ASP A 266 -9.97 -3.28 -6.82
C ASP A 266 -8.81 -3.26 -7.82
N ILE A 267 -9.03 -2.80 -9.05
CA ILE A 267 -7.94 -2.66 -10.05
C ILE A 267 -6.91 -1.64 -9.56
N GLU A 268 -7.35 -0.48 -9.09
CA GLU A 268 -6.45 0.57 -8.59
C GLU A 268 -5.67 0.11 -7.34
N TYR A 269 -6.33 -0.61 -6.43
CA TYR A 269 -5.67 -1.25 -5.30
C TYR A 269 -4.53 -2.19 -5.75
N ARG A 270 -4.73 -2.98 -6.79
CA ARG A 270 -3.69 -3.89 -7.32
C ARG A 270 -2.53 -3.14 -7.96
N ILE A 271 -2.79 -1.99 -8.59
CA ILE A 271 -1.74 -1.10 -9.11
C ILE A 271 -0.90 -0.54 -7.95
N LEU A 272 -1.54 -0.05 -6.90
CA LEU A 272 -0.85 0.48 -5.71
C LEU A 272 -0.07 -0.60 -4.96
N MET A 273 -0.61 -1.83 -4.84
CA MET A 273 0.11 -2.96 -4.29
C MET A 273 1.37 -3.27 -5.10
N TYR A 274 1.27 -3.29 -6.42
CA TYR A 274 2.43 -3.51 -7.30
C TYR A 274 3.50 -2.44 -7.08
N ILE A 275 3.12 -1.17 -6.95
CA ILE A 275 4.05 -0.07 -6.63
C ILE A 275 4.70 -0.30 -5.27
N TYR A 276 3.93 -0.65 -4.25
CA TYR A 276 4.45 -0.91 -2.90
C TYR A 276 5.39 -2.11 -2.85
N ASP A 277 5.05 -3.20 -3.51
CA ASP A 277 5.87 -4.43 -3.51
C ASP A 277 7.23 -4.20 -4.17
N ASN A 278 7.31 -3.27 -5.12
CA ASN A 278 8.53 -2.89 -5.82
C ASN A 278 9.24 -1.65 -5.23
N LYS A 279 8.79 -1.08 -4.11
CA LYS A 279 9.29 0.17 -3.51
C LYS A 279 10.80 0.25 -3.26
N ASN A 280 11.48 -0.90 -3.16
CA ASN A 280 12.93 -0.97 -2.96
C ASN A 280 13.73 -0.84 -4.27
N LEU A 281 13.07 -0.87 -5.43
CA LEU A 281 13.69 -0.62 -6.73
C LEU A 281 13.79 0.89 -6.97
N PRO A 282 14.90 1.41 -7.52
CA PRO A 282 15.12 2.86 -7.65
C PRO A 282 13.97 3.59 -8.35
N GLU A 283 13.42 3.04 -9.42
CA GLU A 283 12.34 3.63 -10.20
C GLU A 283 11.04 3.74 -9.40
N PHE A 284 10.67 2.71 -8.68
CA PHE A 284 9.46 2.71 -7.84
C PHE A 284 9.65 3.53 -6.57
N ASN A 285 10.85 3.56 -5.99
CA ASN A 285 11.18 4.47 -4.90
C ASN A 285 11.00 5.93 -5.35
N HIS A 286 11.50 6.28 -6.54
CA HIS A 286 11.31 7.60 -7.12
C HIS A 286 9.82 7.92 -7.37
N LEU A 287 9.04 6.97 -7.90
CA LEU A 287 7.59 7.15 -8.07
C LEU A 287 6.90 7.48 -6.75
N ILE A 288 7.23 6.73 -5.69
CA ILE A 288 6.67 6.99 -4.34
C ILE A 288 7.06 8.38 -3.86
N GLU A 289 8.33 8.78 -4.05
CA GLU A 289 8.81 10.10 -3.67
C GLU A 289 8.07 11.23 -4.41
N VAL A 290 7.83 11.11 -5.71
CA VAL A 290 7.09 12.14 -6.46
C VAL A 290 5.61 12.16 -6.13
N LEU A 291 5.01 11.02 -5.73
CA LEU A 291 3.65 10.95 -5.24
C LEU A 291 3.45 11.69 -3.92
N THR A 292 4.49 11.76 -3.05
CA THR A 292 4.44 12.59 -1.82
C THR A 292 4.65 14.09 -2.10
N LYS A 293 5.09 14.44 -3.31
CA LYS A 293 5.35 15.83 -3.75
C LYS A 293 4.22 16.41 -4.61
N THR A 294 3.07 15.76 -4.66
CA THR A 294 1.91 16.30 -5.37
C THR A 294 1.54 17.70 -4.85
N GLU A 295 0.99 18.57 -5.72
CA GLU A 295 0.51 19.90 -5.31
C GLU A 295 -0.96 19.90 -4.83
N PHE A 296 -1.57 18.73 -4.68
CA PHE A 296 -3.00 18.59 -4.37
C PHE A 296 -3.20 17.98 -2.99
N HIS A 297 -3.60 18.79 -2.00
CA HIS A 297 -3.66 18.44 -0.58
C HIS A 297 -5.06 18.61 0.04
N ASP A 298 -6.09 18.39 -0.75
CA ASP A 298 -7.48 18.67 -0.34
C ASP A 298 -8.31 17.41 0.01
N ARG A 299 -7.71 16.20 -0.08
CA ARG A 299 -8.38 14.90 0.10
C ARG A 299 -7.67 13.98 1.09
N LEU A 300 -7.02 12.91 0.64
CA LEU A 300 -6.45 11.88 1.52
C LEU A 300 -5.50 12.43 2.58
N ASP A 301 -4.68 13.39 2.23
CA ASP A 301 -3.65 13.98 3.08
C ASP A 301 -4.06 15.29 3.77
N LYS A 302 -5.32 15.74 3.58
CA LYS A 302 -5.79 17.03 4.13
C LYS A 302 -5.68 17.12 5.64
N TYR A 303 -5.90 16.05 6.37
CA TYR A 303 -5.97 16.02 7.83
C TYR A 303 -4.98 15.05 8.48
N ILE A 304 -4.04 14.52 7.72
CA ILE A 304 -2.98 13.63 8.19
C ILE A 304 -1.62 14.16 7.70
N PRO A 305 -0.48 13.73 8.23
CA PRO A 305 0.83 14.23 7.81
C PRO A 305 1.06 13.98 6.32
N GLN A 306 1.29 15.05 5.55
CA GLN A 306 1.39 14.97 4.08
C GLN A 306 2.61 14.17 3.62
N GLU A 307 3.71 14.26 4.35
CA GLU A 307 4.99 13.61 4.03
C GLU A 307 4.95 12.08 4.02
N ILE A 308 3.92 11.48 4.65
CA ILE A 308 3.75 10.02 4.66
C ILE A 308 2.71 9.53 3.62
N VAL A 309 2.09 10.43 2.86
CA VAL A 309 1.01 10.11 1.92
C VAL A 309 1.49 10.19 0.49
N ALA A 310 1.78 9.04 -0.12
CA ALA A 310 2.06 8.95 -1.54
C ALA A 310 0.75 8.71 -2.30
N HIS A 311 0.19 9.76 -2.94
CA HIS A 311 -1.16 9.67 -3.51
C HIS A 311 -1.32 10.37 -4.86
N LYS A 312 -2.41 10.05 -5.53
CA LYS A 312 -2.80 10.65 -6.80
C LYS A 312 -4.30 10.95 -6.83
N ILE A 313 -4.62 12.21 -7.00
CA ILE A 313 -6.01 12.65 -7.20
C ILE A 313 -6.49 12.37 -8.62
N GLY A 314 -7.82 12.27 -8.75
CA GLY A 314 -8.52 12.28 -10.03
C GLY A 314 -9.75 13.17 -9.97
N SER A 315 -9.89 14.10 -10.91
CA SER A 315 -11.05 14.99 -11.02
C SER A 315 -11.47 15.12 -12.47
N ASN A 316 -12.72 14.78 -12.76
CA ASN A 316 -13.34 14.97 -14.06
C ASN A 316 -14.86 15.07 -13.91
N GLU A 317 -15.44 16.24 -14.13
CA GLU A 317 -16.87 16.51 -13.94
C GLU A 317 -17.31 16.12 -12.49
N SER A 318 -18.22 15.15 -12.38
CA SER A 318 -18.72 14.62 -11.10
C SER A 318 -17.85 13.53 -10.48
N TYR A 319 -16.84 13.06 -11.20
CA TYR A 319 -15.90 12.04 -10.74
C TYR A 319 -14.77 12.67 -9.95
N ILE A 320 -14.73 12.44 -8.65
CA ILE A 320 -13.74 12.99 -7.71
C ILE A 320 -13.14 11.84 -6.92
N HIS A 321 -11.84 11.66 -7.02
CA HIS A 321 -11.13 10.48 -6.52
C HIS A 321 -9.86 10.86 -5.79
N ASP A 322 -9.43 10.00 -4.87
CA ASP A 322 -8.05 10.01 -4.40
C ASP A 322 -7.63 8.60 -4.01
N VAL A 323 -6.41 8.23 -4.35
CA VAL A 323 -5.89 6.89 -4.22
C VAL A 323 -4.42 6.94 -3.81
N GLY A 324 -4.00 6.14 -2.82
CA GLY A 324 -2.64 6.27 -2.33
C GLY A 324 -2.18 5.19 -1.38
N ILE A 325 -0.90 5.29 -1.01
CA ILE A 325 -0.21 4.50 -0.02
C ILE A 325 0.15 5.42 1.14
N ILE A 326 -0.25 5.08 2.34
CA ILE A 326 0.05 5.83 3.55
C ILE A 326 1.15 5.08 4.31
N PHE A 327 2.34 5.70 4.44
CA PHE A 327 3.54 5.15 5.08
C PHE A 327 3.58 5.49 6.58
N SER A 328 2.57 5.04 7.31
CA SER A 328 2.49 5.15 8.76
C SER A 328 3.22 4.00 9.47
N ASP A 329 3.17 3.91 10.79
CA ASP A 329 3.72 2.79 11.56
C ASP A 329 3.13 1.44 11.13
N SER A 330 1.89 1.44 10.67
CA SER A 330 1.21 0.32 10.03
C SER A 330 0.77 0.71 8.61
N PRO A 331 1.65 0.58 7.59
CA PRO A 331 1.38 1.08 6.25
C PRO A 331 0.12 0.48 5.65
N TYR A 332 -0.64 1.29 4.91
CA TYR A 332 -1.86 0.85 4.27
C TYR A 332 -2.10 1.51 2.91
N ILE A 333 -2.90 0.86 2.09
CA ILE A 333 -3.42 1.39 0.83
C ILE A 333 -4.84 1.87 1.07
N LEU A 334 -5.17 3.03 0.52
CA LEU A 334 -6.51 3.58 0.52
C LEU A 334 -6.87 4.06 -0.88
N VAL A 335 -7.91 3.47 -1.44
CA VAL A 335 -8.50 3.83 -2.73
C VAL A 335 -9.91 4.32 -2.49
N ILE A 336 -10.24 5.54 -2.94
CA ILE A 336 -11.59 6.10 -2.86
C ILE A 336 -11.99 6.67 -4.22
N TYR A 337 -13.09 6.14 -4.76
CA TYR A 337 -13.75 6.62 -5.97
C TYR A 337 -15.14 7.15 -5.66
N THR A 338 -15.49 8.31 -6.24
CA THR A 338 -16.82 8.91 -6.07
C THR A 338 -17.38 9.42 -7.40
N ASN A 339 -18.70 9.52 -7.50
CA ASN A 339 -19.37 10.10 -8.65
C ASN A 339 -20.63 10.86 -8.23
N GLY A 340 -20.62 12.19 -8.33
CA GLY A 340 -21.80 13.02 -8.10
C GLY A 340 -22.29 13.08 -6.65
N ILE A 341 -21.42 12.80 -5.67
CA ILE A 341 -21.75 12.96 -4.25
C ILE A 341 -21.50 14.40 -3.80
N ALA A 342 -22.19 14.81 -2.74
CA ALA A 342 -22.00 16.16 -2.18
C ALA A 342 -20.71 16.23 -1.35
N TYR A 343 -19.92 17.31 -1.53
CA TYR A 343 -18.66 17.57 -0.82
C TYR A 343 -17.68 16.40 -0.85
N PRO A 344 -17.33 15.85 -2.05
CA PRO A 344 -16.54 14.64 -2.18
C PRO A 344 -15.15 14.77 -1.55
N ASP A 345 -14.46 15.91 -1.76
CA ASP A 345 -13.11 16.15 -1.22
C ASP A 345 -13.09 16.04 0.30
N GLU A 346 -14.06 16.71 0.96
CA GLU A 346 -14.17 16.68 2.41
C GLU A 346 -14.53 15.28 2.94
N LYS A 347 -15.41 14.56 2.26
CA LYS A 347 -15.76 13.18 2.66
C LYS A 347 -14.59 12.23 2.55
N ILE A 348 -13.81 12.34 1.47
CA ILE A 348 -12.56 11.57 1.30
C ILE A 348 -11.60 11.90 2.45
N ALA A 349 -11.41 13.19 2.76
CA ALA A 349 -10.51 13.64 3.82
C ALA A 349 -10.93 13.14 5.22
N GLN A 350 -12.23 13.18 5.54
CA GLN A 350 -12.74 12.72 6.83
C GLN A 350 -12.61 11.20 6.99
N ILE A 351 -12.86 10.43 5.94
CA ILE A 351 -12.67 8.97 5.93
C ILE A 351 -11.20 8.64 6.12
N SER A 352 -10.30 9.29 5.39
CA SER A 352 -8.85 9.11 5.52
C SER A 352 -8.37 9.40 6.94
N LYS A 353 -8.79 10.54 7.51
CA LYS A 353 -8.50 10.90 8.90
C LYS A 353 -8.97 9.87 9.91
N ALA A 354 -10.20 9.37 9.75
CA ALA A 354 -10.77 8.38 10.66
C ALA A 354 -10.01 7.05 10.60
N ILE A 355 -9.58 6.63 9.41
CA ILE A 355 -8.74 5.44 9.23
C ILE A 355 -7.37 5.68 9.89
N TYR A 356 -6.71 6.78 9.59
CA TYR A 356 -5.40 7.11 10.15
C TYR A 356 -5.40 7.11 11.68
N ASN A 357 -6.38 7.75 12.30
CA ASN A 357 -6.47 7.87 13.76
C ASN A 357 -6.76 6.54 14.48
N ASN A 358 -7.38 5.58 13.80
CA ASN A 358 -7.91 4.37 14.44
C ASN A 358 -7.12 3.10 14.11
N TYR A 359 -6.25 3.13 13.10
CA TYR A 359 -5.52 1.95 12.61
C TYR A 359 -4.00 2.17 12.52
N ASN A 360 -3.55 3.28 13.06
CA ASN A 360 -2.13 3.65 13.12
C ASN A 360 -1.52 3.33 14.48
#